data_19c667e31c0632037298e0a27e5fa7e7
#
_entry.id   19c667e31c0632037298e0a27e5fa7e7
#
_cell.length_a   1.000
_cell.length_b   1.000
_cell.length_c   1.000
_cell.angle_alpha   90.00
_cell.angle_beta   90.00
_cell.angle_gamma   90.00
#
_symmetry.space_group_name_H-M   'P 1'
#
loop_
_entity.id
_entity.type
_entity.pdbx_description
1 polymer ?
#
loop_
_entity_poly.entity_id
_entity_poly.type
_entity_poly.pdbx_seq_one_letter_code
_entity_poly.pdbx_strand_id
1 'polypeptide(L)'
;MTDPHIAASPFRQPKAVWAVAFACVVSFMGIGLVDPILPAISEDLNATPSQVTLLFTSYLIVTAVAMLITGWVSSRIGAKWTLIAGLALIVVFSALAGASDSIGGIIGFRAGWGLGNALFIATSLAVIVAAASGGFAGAILLYEAALGLGIAVGPLLGGFLGNLSWRGPFFGVAALMAIGLIATVTLVRPQPKPARKTSVLDPLRALRHRGLLIMSITALCYNWGFFTVLGYAPFPMGLHAVELGLIFTAWGLLVAVFSVFGAPWLQRRFGLAPTLYVNLALFAADVFVIATFTDSRASLVAALVVAGALLSIRKPPATTCRKLLEEPHHGA
;
A
#
# COMPACT_ATOMS: atom_id res chain seq x y z
N MET A 1 -18.28 41.00 -5.60
CA MET A 1 -17.40 40.61 -4.49
C MET A 1 -17.87 39.26 -4.01
N THR A 2 -17.31 38.19 -4.60
CA THR A 2 -17.58 36.80 -4.21
C THR A 2 -16.50 36.39 -3.23
N ASP A 3 -16.91 35.93 -2.07
CA ASP A 3 -16.07 35.53 -0.96
C ASP A 3 -14.99 34.51 -1.36
N PRO A 4 -13.73 34.68 -0.86
CA PRO A 4 -12.67 33.74 -1.17
C PRO A 4 -12.89 32.45 -0.38
N HIS A 5 -13.08 31.37 -1.12
CA HIS A 5 -12.78 29.98 -0.76
C HIS A 5 -12.80 29.62 0.73
N ILE A 6 -13.96 29.38 1.28
CA ILE A 6 -14.08 28.51 2.45
C ILE A 6 -13.61 27.13 1.96
N ALA A 7 -12.37 26.78 2.30
CA ALA A 7 -11.83 25.46 2.04
C ALA A 7 -12.78 24.44 2.68
N ALA A 8 -13.52 23.71 1.85
CA ALA A 8 -14.48 22.73 2.33
C ALA A 8 -13.73 21.74 3.24
N SER A 9 -14.23 21.54 4.45
CA SER A 9 -13.61 20.66 5.45
C SER A 9 -13.32 19.29 4.82
N PRO A 10 -12.10 18.75 4.92
CA PRO A 10 -11.74 17.44 4.33
C PRO A 10 -12.64 16.30 4.84
N PHE A 11 -13.35 16.50 5.93
CA PHE A 11 -14.28 15.52 6.52
C PHE A 11 -15.73 15.63 5.98
N ARG A 12 -16.07 16.68 5.24
CA ARG A 12 -17.41 16.82 4.62
C ARG A 12 -17.37 16.32 3.17
N GLN A 13 -17.24 15.01 3.01
CA GLN A 13 -17.15 14.36 1.71
C GLN A 13 -18.45 13.63 1.35
N PRO A 14 -18.77 13.49 0.04
CA PRO A 14 -19.87 12.65 -0.42
C PRO A 14 -19.74 11.19 0.03
N LYS A 15 -20.88 10.51 0.23
CA LYS A 15 -20.91 9.10 0.66
C LYS A 15 -20.09 8.18 -0.26
N ALA A 16 -20.05 8.47 -1.55
CA ALA A 16 -19.25 7.73 -2.53
C ALA A 16 -17.75 7.79 -2.24
N VAL A 17 -17.24 8.95 -1.80
CA VAL A 17 -15.84 9.14 -1.41
C VAL A 17 -15.49 8.32 -0.18
N TRP A 18 -16.36 8.31 0.83
CA TRP A 18 -16.19 7.51 2.03
C TRP A 18 -16.23 5.99 1.75
N ALA A 19 -17.09 5.54 0.83
CA ALA A 19 -17.15 4.15 0.40
C ALA A 19 -15.82 3.68 -0.21
N VAL A 20 -15.25 4.51 -1.12
CA VAL A 20 -13.97 4.19 -1.75
C VAL A 20 -12.82 4.32 -0.76
N ALA A 21 -12.83 5.34 0.11
CA ALA A 21 -11.82 5.51 1.16
C ALA A 21 -11.81 4.33 2.15
N PHE A 22 -12.98 3.83 2.56
CA PHE A 22 -13.09 2.61 3.37
C PHE A 22 -12.47 1.40 2.66
N ALA A 23 -12.81 1.19 1.38
CA ALA A 23 -12.21 0.11 0.60
C ALA A 23 -10.68 0.28 0.44
N CYS A 24 -10.17 1.53 0.36
CA CYS A 24 -8.73 1.81 0.37
C CYS A 24 -8.09 1.39 1.71
N VAL A 25 -8.70 1.74 2.85
CA VAL A 25 -8.21 1.28 4.17
C VAL A 25 -8.07 -0.24 4.20
N VAL A 26 -9.12 -0.97 3.79
CA VAL A 26 -9.11 -2.44 3.79
C VAL A 26 -8.11 -3.01 2.79
N SER A 27 -7.94 -2.38 1.62
CA SER A 27 -6.95 -2.79 0.61
C SER A 27 -5.51 -2.67 1.14
N PHE A 28 -5.19 -1.55 1.77
CA PHE A 28 -3.86 -1.32 2.37
C PHE A 28 -3.64 -2.16 3.63
N MET A 29 -4.69 -2.39 4.42
CA MET A 29 -4.69 -3.31 5.54
C MET A 29 -4.31 -4.74 5.11
N GLY A 30 -4.81 -5.20 3.95
CA GLY A 30 -4.53 -6.51 3.39
C GLY A 30 -3.05 -6.77 3.04
N ILE A 31 -2.21 -5.73 3.01
CA ILE A 31 -0.76 -5.86 2.85
C ILE A 31 -0.14 -6.36 4.16
N GLY A 32 -0.33 -5.66 5.27
CA GLY A 32 0.28 -5.97 6.56
C GLY A 32 -0.47 -7.00 7.42
N LEU A 33 -1.68 -7.38 7.01
CA LEU A 33 -2.53 -8.32 7.76
C LEU A 33 -2.00 -9.76 7.72
N VAL A 34 -1.22 -10.11 6.68
CA VAL A 34 -0.67 -11.46 6.49
C VAL A 34 0.65 -11.66 7.25
N ASP A 35 1.40 -10.57 7.54
CA ASP A 35 2.71 -10.66 8.17
C ASP A 35 2.72 -11.45 9.50
N PRO A 36 1.79 -11.18 10.44
CA PRO A 36 1.78 -11.87 11.73
C PRO A 36 1.43 -13.36 11.66
N ILE A 37 0.79 -13.80 10.58
CA ILE A 37 0.31 -15.18 10.44
C ILE A 37 1.24 -16.09 9.62
N LEU A 38 2.33 -15.54 9.06
CA LEU A 38 3.27 -16.32 8.24
C LEU A 38 3.84 -17.55 8.96
N PRO A 39 4.30 -17.44 10.23
CA PRO A 39 4.79 -18.60 10.97
C PRO A 39 3.70 -19.67 11.14
N ALA A 40 2.46 -19.26 11.48
CA ALA A 40 1.34 -20.19 11.66
C ALA A 40 0.98 -20.93 10.36
N ILE A 41 1.03 -20.25 9.21
CA ILE A 41 0.85 -20.88 7.90
C ILE A 41 1.97 -21.89 7.62
N SER A 42 3.23 -21.52 7.97
CA SER A 42 4.40 -22.38 7.79
C SER A 42 4.25 -23.68 8.57
N GLU A 43 3.82 -23.59 9.82
CA GLU A 43 3.63 -24.75 10.71
C GLU A 43 2.46 -25.63 10.26
N ASP A 44 1.28 -25.05 10.03
CA ASP A 44 0.06 -25.79 9.72
C ASP A 44 0.12 -26.51 8.36
N LEU A 45 0.73 -25.87 7.36
CA LEU A 45 0.86 -26.43 6.01
C LEU A 45 2.20 -27.14 5.77
N ASN A 46 3.05 -27.30 6.79
CA ASN A 46 4.40 -27.87 6.66
C ASN A 46 5.21 -27.20 5.52
N ALA A 47 5.07 -25.88 5.38
CA ALA A 47 5.71 -25.11 4.34
C ALA A 47 7.01 -24.46 4.83
N THR A 48 8.01 -24.41 3.96
CA THR A 48 9.26 -23.71 4.29
C THR A 48 9.05 -22.19 4.36
N PRO A 49 9.87 -21.45 5.13
CA PRO A 49 9.80 -19.98 5.16
C PRO A 49 9.90 -19.35 3.75
N SER A 50 10.70 -19.93 2.87
CA SER A 50 10.82 -19.50 1.47
C SER A 50 9.51 -19.65 0.70
N GLN A 51 8.79 -20.76 0.89
CA GLN A 51 7.48 -20.97 0.25
C GLN A 51 6.44 -19.98 0.78
N VAL A 52 6.43 -19.73 2.08
CA VAL A 52 5.50 -18.78 2.69
C VAL A 52 5.79 -17.35 2.23
N THR A 53 7.07 -16.97 2.04
CA THR A 53 7.44 -15.66 1.47
C THR A 53 6.92 -15.47 0.04
N LEU A 54 6.68 -16.55 -0.73
CA LEU A 54 6.07 -16.46 -2.06
C LEU A 54 4.63 -15.90 -2.03
N LEU A 55 3.94 -15.92 -0.89
CA LEU A 55 2.65 -15.22 -0.74
C LEU A 55 2.78 -13.71 -1.01
N PHE A 56 3.88 -13.09 -0.57
CA PHE A 56 4.16 -11.69 -0.89
C PHE A 56 4.62 -11.52 -2.31
N THR A 57 5.58 -12.32 -2.71
CA THR A 57 6.22 -12.22 -4.03
C THR A 57 5.20 -12.35 -5.14
N SER A 58 4.33 -13.37 -5.10
CA SER A 58 3.28 -13.59 -6.09
C SER A 58 2.30 -12.42 -6.17
N TYR A 59 1.84 -11.95 -5.00
CA TYR A 59 0.94 -10.81 -4.90
C TYR A 59 1.58 -9.52 -5.46
N LEU A 60 2.81 -9.21 -5.07
CA LEU A 60 3.50 -7.99 -5.47
C LEU A 60 3.86 -7.98 -6.96
N ILE A 61 4.37 -9.11 -7.50
CA ILE A 61 4.72 -9.22 -8.93
C ILE A 61 3.46 -9.02 -9.78
N VAL A 62 2.38 -9.75 -9.46
CA VAL A 62 1.14 -9.64 -10.23
C VAL A 62 0.54 -8.24 -10.10
N THR A 63 0.56 -7.65 -8.89
CA THR A 63 0.12 -6.26 -8.68
C THR A 63 0.93 -5.29 -9.54
N ALA A 64 2.26 -5.40 -9.54
CA ALA A 64 3.14 -4.50 -10.29
C ALA A 64 2.90 -4.59 -11.82
N VAL A 65 2.82 -5.82 -12.35
CA VAL A 65 2.54 -6.03 -13.78
C VAL A 65 1.14 -5.56 -14.15
N ALA A 66 0.15 -5.88 -13.33
CA ALA A 66 -1.24 -5.49 -13.57
C ALA A 66 -1.44 -3.97 -13.48
N MET A 67 -0.69 -3.25 -12.64
CA MET A 67 -0.74 -1.78 -12.60
C MET A 67 -0.34 -1.14 -13.93
N LEU A 68 0.56 -1.73 -14.70
CA LEU A 68 0.92 -1.22 -16.02
C LEU A 68 -0.24 -1.24 -17.00
N ILE A 69 -1.15 -2.21 -16.88
CA ILE A 69 -2.30 -2.37 -17.77
C ILE A 69 -3.57 -1.75 -17.23
N THR A 70 -3.63 -1.39 -15.94
CA THR A 70 -4.85 -0.87 -15.31
C THR A 70 -5.36 0.41 -15.97
N GLY A 71 -4.48 1.34 -16.34
CA GLY A 71 -4.85 2.55 -17.06
C GLY A 71 -5.52 2.25 -18.43
N TRP A 72 -5.00 1.25 -19.11
CA TRP A 72 -5.57 0.76 -20.38
C TRP A 72 -6.98 0.16 -20.16
N VAL A 73 -7.17 -0.68 -19.15
CA VAL A 73 -8.46 -1.26 -18.77
C VAL A 73 -9.45 -0.14 -18.41
N SER A 74 -9.06 0.75 -17.48
CA SER A 74 -9.90 1.83 -16.99
C SER A 74 -10.33 2.80 -18.09
N SER A 75 -9.48 3.08 -19.08
CA SER A 75 -9.83 3.93 -20.21
C SER A 75 -10.89 3.32 -21.14
N ARG A 76 -11.07 1.99 -21.10
CA ARG A 76 -12.06 1.28 -21.94
C ARG A 76 -13.38 1.03 -21.23
N ILE A 77 -13.34 0.43 -20.05
CA ILE A 77 -14.57 0.08 -19.31
C ILE A 77 -15.03 1.19 -18.37
N GLY A 78 -14.14 2.16 -18.05
CA GLY A 78 -14.41 3.26 -17.13
C GLY A 78 -13.95 2.97 -15.70
N ALA A 79 -13.65 4.03 -14.94
CA ALA A 79 -13.07 3.93 -13.61
C ALA A 79 -13.98 3.16 -12.62
N LYS A 80 -15.27 3.41 -12.60
CA LYS A 80 -16.23 2.70 -11.72
C LYS A 80 -16.18 1.19 -11.93
N TRP A 81 -16.26 0.73 -13.18
CA TRP A 81 -16.31 -0.71 -13.49
C TRP A 81 -14.96 -1.39 -13.24
N THR A 82 -13.85 -0.69 -13.48
CA THR A 82 -12.51 -1.18 -13.12
C THR A 82 -12.36 -1.35 -11.62
N LEU A 83 -12.86 -0.39 -10.83
CA LEU A 83 -12.87 -0.43 -9.39
C LEU A 83 -13.70 -1.63 -8.87
N ILE A 84 -14.93 -1.81 -9.40
CA ILE A 84 -15.81 -2.92 -9.05
C ILE A 84 -15.17 -4.27 -9.40
N ALA A 85 -14.57 -4.40 -10.57
CA ALA A 85 -13.87 -5.61 -10.98
C ALA A 85 -12.70 -5.92 -10.03
N GLY A 86 -11.90 -4.89 -9.67
CA GLY A 86 -10.83 -5.02 -8.69
C GLY A 86 -11.32 -5.52 -7.34
N LEU A 87 -12.37 -4.89 -6.78
CA LEU A 87 -12.96 -5.29 -5.51
C LEU A 87 -13.53 -6.72 -5.56
N ALA A 88 -14.24 -7.08 -6.63
CA ALA A 88 -14.80 -8.44 -6.79
C ALA A 88 -13.68 -9.50 -6.82
N LEU A 89 -12.59 -9.25 -7.54
CA LEU A 89 -11.41 -10.14 -7.55
C LEU A 89 -10.80 -10.27 -6.16
N ILE A 90 -10.65 -9.17 -5.42
CA ILE A 90 -10.11 -9.22 -4.05
C ILE A 90 -11.01 -10.08 -3.16
N VAL A 91 -12.33 -9.87 -3.19
CA VAL A 91 -13.29 -10.66 -2.40
C VAL A 91 -13.17 -12.14 -2.70
N VAL A 92 -13.22 -12.51 -3.98
CA VAL A 92 -13.18 -13.91 -4.40
C VAL A 92 -11.84 -14.57 -4.04
N PHE A 93 -10.72 -13.95 -4.39
CA PHE A 93 -9.41 -14.54 -4.20
C PHE A 93 -8.95 -14.52 -2.74
N SER A 94 -9.37 -13.54 -1.93
CA SER A 94 -9.10 -13.60 -0.48
C SER A 94 -9.91 -14.71 0.20
N ALA A 95 -11.18 -14.89 -0.16
CA ALA A 95 -11.99 -16.01 0.34
C ALA A 95 -11.40 -17.37 -0.07
N LEU A 96 -10.98 -17.53 -1.32
CA LEU A 96 -10.34 -18.76 -1.81
C LEU A 96 -9.01 -19.03 -1.12
N ALA A 97 -8.21 -17.99 -0.83
CA ALA A 97 -6.96 -18.13 -0.07
C ALA A 97 -7.22 -18.64 1.34
N GLY A 98 -8.24 -18.11 2.03
CA GLY A 98 -8.66 -18.58 3.35
C GLY A 98 -9.23 -19.98 3.36
N ALA A 99 -9.84 -20.42 2.26
CA ALA A 99 -10.42 -21.77 2.11
C ALA A 99 -9.42 -22.82 1.61
N SER A 100 -8.20 -22.42 1.25
CA SER A 100 -7.19 -23.33 0.68
C SER A 100 -6.51 -24.17 1.76
N ASP A 101 -6.23 -25.43 1.43
CA ASP A 101 -5.50 -26.39 2.28
C ASP A 101 -4.06 -26.62 1.77
N SER A 102 -3.61 -25.85 0.78
CA SER A 102 -2.27 -25.99 0.22
C SER A 102 -1.57 -24.66 0.06
N ILE A 103 -0.27 -24.63 0.38
CA ILE A 103 0.56 -23.42 0.20
C ILE A 103 0.58 -22.92 -1.25
N GLY A 104 0.62 -23.85 -2.23
CA GLY A 104 0.56 -23.53 -3.65
C GLY A 104 -0.76 -22.86 -4.05
N GLY A 105 -1.89 -23.34 -3.50
CA GLY A 105 -3.20 -22.72 -3.69
C GLY A 105 -3.25 -21.29 -3.13
N ILE A 106 -2.77 -21.10 -1.91
CA ILE A 106 -2.72 -19.75 -1.29
C ILE A 106 -1.85 -18.81 -2.12
N ILE A 107 -0.67 -19.25 -2.58
CA ILE A 107 0.22 -18.45 -3.46
C ILE A 107 -0.52 -18.04 -4.74
N GLY A 108 -1.20 -18.97 -5.41
CA GLY A 108 -1.98 -18.70 -6.62
C GLY A 108 -3.14 -17.72 -6.38
N PHE A 109 -3.89 -17.91 -5.29
CA PHE A 109 -4.99 -17.01 -4.94
C PHE A 109 -4.49 -15.63 -4.50
N ARG A 110 -3.33 -15.51 -3.85
CA ARG A 110 -2.68 -14.24 -3.56
C ARG A 110 -2.27 -13.50 -4.84
N ALA A 111 -1.82 -14.21 -5.86
CA ALA A 111 -1.57 -13.63 -7.18
C ALA A 111 -2.84 -13.05 -7.81
N GLY A 112 -3.95 -13.79 -7.77
CA GLY A 112 -5.26 -13.31 -8.21
C GLY A 112 -5.77 -12.10 -7.42
N TRP A 113 -5.57 -12.11 -6.09
CA TRP A 113 -5.85 -10.94 -5.25
C TRP A 113 -5.00 -9.73 -5.68
N GLY A 114 -3.69 -9.93 -5.97
CA GLY A 114 -2.80 -8.88 -6.48
C GLY A 114 -3.31 -8.22 -7.77
N LEU A 115 -3.89 -8.99 -8.68
CA LEU A 115 -4.56 -8.47 -9.88
C LEU A 115 -5.74 -7.55 -9.49
N GLY A 116 -6.61 -8.01 -8.59
CA GLY A 116 -7.72 -7.20 -8.07
C GLY A 116 -7.25 -5.91 -7.42
N ASN A 117 -6.18 -6.01 -6.63
CA ASN A 117 -5.59 -4.87 -5.92
C ASN A 117 -5.02 -3.82 -6.88
N ALA A 118 -4.35 -4.23 -7.96
CA ALA A 118 -3.86 -3.32 -8.98
C ALA A 118 -4.99 -2.54 -9.66
N LEU A 119 -6.06 -3.22 -10.06
CA LEU A 119 -7.23 -2.58 -10.66
C LEU A 119 -7.89 -1.59 -9.69
N PHE A 120 -7.98 -1.96 -8.41
CA PHE A 120 -8.59 -1.14 -7.38
C PHE A 120 -7.73 0.09 -7.03
N ILE A 121 -6.48 -0.08 -6.60
CA ILE A 121 -5.62 1.00 -6.10
C ILE A 121 -5.38 2.05 -7.19
N ALA A 122 -5.06 1.64 -8.42
CA ALA A 122 -4.77 2.58 -9.49
C ALA A 122 -5.98 3.42 -9.92
N THR A 123 -7.21 2.93 -9.68
CA THR A 123 -8.44 3.66 -10.04
C THR A 123 -9.08 4.38 -8.85
N SER A 124 -8.85 3.93 -7.62
CA SER A 124 -9.47 4.49 -6.41
C SER A 124 -9.13 5.97 -6.21
N LEU A 125 -7.85 6.35 -6.37
CA LEU A 125 -7.44 7.75 -6.26
C LEU A 125 -8.15 8.63 -7.31
N ALA A 126 -8.25 8.18 -8.56
CA ALA A 126 -8.94 8.92 -9.61
C ALA A 126 -10.42 9.12 -9.29
N VAL A 127 -11.10 8.09 -8.74
CA VAL A 127 -12.51 8.16 -8.33
C VAL A 127 -12.68 9.09 -7.13
N ILE A 128 -11.80 9.04 -6.14
CA ILE A 128 -11.83 9.95 -4.98
C ILE A 128 -11.66 11.40 -5.46
N VAL A 129 -10.64 11.66 -6.30
CA VAL A 129 -10.39 13.01 -6.84
C VAL A 129 -11.58 13.56 -7.60
N ALA A 130 -12.23 12.74 -8.44
CA ALA A 130 -13.37 13.16 -9.25
C ALA A 130 -14.65 13.38 -8.42
N ALA A 131 -14.79 12.74 -7.26
CA ALA A 131 -15.99 12.80 -6.42
C ALA A 131 -15.83 13.69 -5.18
N ALA A 132 -14.60 14.08 -4.80
CA ALA A 132 -14.32 14.82 -3.59
C ALA A 132 -14.76 16.30 -3.68
N SER A 133 -15.38 16.81 -2.61
CA SER A 133 -15.80 18.20 -2.52
C SER A 133 -14.69 19.18 -2.13
N GLY A 134 -13.54 18.67 -1.64
CA GLY A 134 -12.37 19.49 -1.20
C GLY A 134 -11.29 19.68 -2.27
N GLY A 135 -11.58 19.40 -3.55
CA GLY A 135 -10.63 19.48 -4.64
C GLY A 135 -9.51 18.41 -4.56
N PHE A 136 -8.51 18.57 -5.43
CA PHE A 136 -7.42 17.59 -5.58
C PHE A 136 -6.60 17.35 -4.30
N ALA A 137 -6.29 18.43 -3.57
CA ALA A 137 -5.50 18.33 -2.34
C ALA A 137 -6.23 17.58 -1.21
N GLY A 138 -7.54 17.83 -1.03
CA GLY A 138 -8.35 17.11 -0.05
C GLY A 138 -8.53 15.63 -0.38
N ALA A 139 -8.64 15.30 -1.66
CA ALA A 139 -8.73 13.92 -2.14
C ALA A 139 -7.44 13.13 -1.86
N ILE A 140 -6.27 13.73 -2.13
CA ILE A 140 -4.97 13.11 -1.83
C ILE A 140 -4.81 12.91 -0.33
N LEU A 141 -5.15 13.91 0.50
CA LEU A 141 -5.05 13.80 1.95
C LEU A 141 -5.88 12.63 2.48
N LEU A 142 -7.12 12.48 1.99
CA LEU A 142 -8.00 11.37 2.39
C LEU A 142 -7.43 10.01 1.96
N TYR A 143 -6.91 9.92 0.74
CA TYR A 143 -6.29 8.70 0.22
C TYR A 143 -5.04 8.29 1.04
N GLU A 144 -4.19 9.26 1.37
CA GLU A 144 -3.00 9.04 2.20
C GLU A 144 -3.36 8.66 3.64
N ALA A 145 -4.43 9.29 4.20
CA ALA A 145 -4.95 8.91 5.50
C ALA A 145 -5.49 7.47 5.51
N ALA A 146 -6.18 7.06 4.44
CA ALA A 146 -6.66 5.69 4.28
C ALA A 146 -5.50 4.69 4.18
N LEU A 147 -4.44 5.03 3.45
CA LEU A 147 -3.21 4.25 3.35
C LEU A 147 -2.54 4.09 4.73
N GLY A 148 -2.32 5.20 5.43
CA GLY A 148 -1.68 5.18 6.75
C GLY A 148 -2.49 4.37 7.78
N LEU A 149 -3.81 4.56 7.80
CA LEU A 149 -4.71 3.81 8.68
C LEU A 149 -4.71 2.31 8.34
N GLY A 150 -4.76 1.96 7.06
CA GLY A 150 -4.71 0.57 6.61
C GLY A 150 -3.43 -0.13 7.05
N ILE A 151 -2.27 0.49 6.83
CA ILE A 151 -0.97 -0.05 7.24
C ILE A 151 -0.87 -0.22 8.76
N ALA A 152 -1.41 0.73 9.54
CA ALA A 152 -1.34 0.66 11.00
C ALA A 152 -2.29 -0.40 11.59
N VAL A 153 -3.50 -0.53 11.05
CA VAL A 153 -4.54 -1.45 11.57
C VAL A 153 -4.35 -2.87 11.04
N GLY A 154 -3.72 -3.03 9.86
CA GLY A 154 -3.53 -4.34 9.22
C GLY A 154 -2.91 -5.39 10.11
N PRO A 155 -1.69 -5.18 10.62
CA PRO A 155 -1.00 -6.16 11.46
C PRO A 155 -1.75 -6.45 12.77
N LEU A 156 -2.41 -5.45 13.36
CA LEU A 156 -3.20 -5.62 14.57
C LEU A 156 -4.35 -6.60 14.35
N LEU A 157 -5.16 -6.37 13.32
CA LEU A 157 -6.26 -7.28 12.96
C LEU A 157 -5.74 -8.63 12.49
N GLY A 158 -4.60 -8.65 11.78
CA GLY A 158 -3.93 -9.88 11.38
C GLY A 158 -3.53 -10.74 12.56
N GLY A 159 -2.94 -10.12 13.59
CA GLY A 159 -2.58 -10.78 14.84
C GLY A 159 -3.80 -11.31 15.59
N PHE A 160 -4.84 -10.49 15.79
CA PHE A 160 -6.07 -10.89 16.50
C PHE A 160 -6.82 -12.01 15.78
N LEU A 161 -7.11 -11.85 14.50
CA LEU A 161 -7.81 -12.86 13.72
C LEU A 161 -6.95 -14.12 13.52
N GLY A 162 -5.63 -13.93 13.36
CA GLY A 162 -4.66 -15.01 13.22
C GLY A 162 -4.52 -15.88 14.45
N ASN A 163 -4.72 -15.31 15.64
CA ASN A 163 -4.72 -16.08 16.90
C ASN A 163 -5.90 -17.05 17.01
N LEU A 164 -7.02 -16.73 16.35
CA LEU A 164 -8.17 -17.65 16.26
C LEU A 164 -7.93 -18.71 15.19
N SER A 165 -7.47 -18.31 14.04
CA SER A 165 -7.07 -19.13 12.92
C SER A 165 -6.27 -18.30 11.91
N TRP A 166 -5.19 -18.83 11.36
CA TRP A 166 -4.45 -18.16 10.28
C TRP A 166 -5.31 -17.89 9.03
N ARG A 167 -6.45 -18.57 8.89
CA ARG A 167 -7.45 -18.33 7.84
C ARG A 167 -8.31 -17.10 8.10
N GLY A 168 -8.46 -16.71 9.37
CA GLY A 168 -9.29 -15.59 9.82
C GLY A 168 -9.01 -14.27 9.09
N PRO A 169 -7.75 -13.83 8.98
CA PRO A 169 -7.38 -12.63 8.24
C PRO A 169 -7.85 -12.62 6.78
N PHE A 170 -7.77 -13.73 6.08
CA PHE A 170 -8.21 -13.83 4.69
C PHE A 170 -9.73 -13.65 4.54
N PHE A 171 -10.51 -14.32 5.40
CA PHE A 171 -11.97 -14.16 5.43
C PHE A 171 -12.38 -12.77 5.93
N GLY A 172 -11.63 -12.19 6.87
CA GLY A 172 -11.83 -10.83 7.34
C GLY A 172 -11.72 -9.80 6.21
N VAL A 173 -10.69 -9.90 5.39
CA VAL A 173 -10.55 -9.05 4.19
C VAL A 173 -11.68 -9.32 3.20
N ALA A 174 -12.03 -10.58 2.94
CA ALA A 174 -13.12 -10.91 2.03
C ALA A 174 -14.43 -10.25 2.45
N ALA A 175 -14.78 -10.34 3.73
CA ALA A 175 -16.00 -9.74 4.28
C ALA A 175 -16.00 -8.20 4.20
N LEU A 176 -14.92 -7.56 4.65
CA LEU A 176 -14.80 -6.10 4.61
C LEU A 176 -14.77 -5.56 3.17
N MET A 177 -14.08 -6.25 2.26
CA MET A 177 -14.06 -5.88 0.85
C MET A 177 -15.41 -6.12 0.16
N ALA A 178 -16.18 -7.13 0.56
CA ALA A 178 -17.56 -7.31 0.08
C ALA A 178 -18.45 -6.13 0.48
N ILE A 179 -18.31 -5.62 1.71
CA ILE A 179 -18.99 -4.39 2.16
C ILE A 179 -18.56 -3.21 1.29
N GLY A 180 -17.25 -3.04 1.07
CA GLY A 180 -16.70 -2.01 0.18
C GLY A 180 -17.20 -2.13 -1.27
N LEU A 181 -17.33 -3.34 -1.78
CA LEU A 181 -17.89 -3.63 -3.11
C LEU A 181 -19.36 -3.21 -3.20
N ILE A 182 -20.19 -3.61 -2.25
CA ILE A 182 -21.61 -3.24 -2.20
C ILE A 182 -21.75 -1.71 -2.12
N ALA A 183 -21.00 -1.07 -1.22
CA ALA A 183 -21.01 0.38 -1.08
C ALA A 183 -20.54 1.09 -2.37
N THR A 184 -19.52 0.56 -3.05
CA THR A 184 -19.03 1.12 -4.32
C THR A 184 -20.06 0.98 -5.45
N VAL A 185 -20.69 -0.18 -5.58
CA VAL A 185 -21.72 -0.44 -6.58
C VAL A 185 -22.89 0.54 -6.41
N THR A 186 -23.34 0.75 -5.17
CA THR A 186 -24.54 1.53 -4.84
C THR A 186 -24.29 3.05 -4.82
N LEU A 187 -23.16 3.49 -4.28
CA LEU A 187 -22.89 4.90 -3.99
C LEU A 187 -22.05 5.61 -5.07
N VAL A 188 -21.16 4.90 -5.76
CA VAL A 188 -20.30 5.52 -6.78
C VAL A 188 -21.06 5.64 -8.10
N ARG A 189 -21.15 6.86 -8.61
CA ARG A 189 -21.75 7.10 -9.92
C ARG A 189 -20.75 6.83 -11.05
N PRO A 190 -21.20 6.33 -12.22
CA PRO A 190 -20.33 6.22 -13.37
C PRO A 190 -19.73 7.58 -13.74
N GLN A 191 -18.45 7.61 -14.02
CA GLN A 191 -17.75 8.81 -14.45
C GLN A 191 -17.56 8.79 -15.97
N PRO A 192 -17.48 9.95 -16.63
CA PRO A 192 -17.15 10.02 -18.05
C PRO A 192 -15.81 9.31 -18.31
N LYS A 193 -15.76 8.53 -19.40
CA LYS A 193 -14.53 7.91 -19.84
C LYS A 193 -13.54 8.98 -20.32
N PRO A 194 -12.23 8.80 -20.12
CA PRO A 194 -11.23 9.72 -20.64
C PRO A 194 -11.38 9.87 -22.17
N ALA A 195 -11.29 11.09 -22.66
CA ALA A 195 -11.37 11.37 -24.11
C ALA A 195 -10.26 10.66 -24.90
N ARG A 196 -9.06 10.56 -24.30
CA ARG A 196 -7.92 9.82 -24.87
C ARG A 196 -7.82 8.44 -24.23
N LYS A 197 -7.84 7.40 -25.06
CA LYS A 197 -7.60 6.02 -24.61
C LYS A 197 -6.11 5.83 -24.28
N THR A 198 -5.81 5.32 -23.10
CA THR A 198 -4.45 5.01 -22.68
C THR A 198 -3.93 3.76 -23.41
N SER A 199 -2.66 3.79 -23.80
CA SER A 199 -1.95 2.62 -24.34
C SER A 199 -1.31 1.81 -23.21
N VAL A 200 -1.16 0.50 -23.39
CA VAL A 200 -0.43 -0.39 -22.48
C VAL A 200 1.04 0.03 -22.36
N LEU A 201 1.59 0.64 -23.40
CA LEU A 201 2.99 1.09 -23.42
C LEU A 201 3.22 2.48 -22.82
N ASP A 202 2.17 3.23 -22.51
CA ASP A 202 2.32 4.61 -21.99
C ASP A 202 3.12 4.65 -20.66
N PRO A 203 2.92 3.74 -19.69
CA PRO A 203 3.77 3.70 -18.49
C PRO A 203 5.24 3.43 -18.79
N LEU A 204 5.52 2.53 -19.74
CA LEU A 204 6.89 2.21 -20.16
C LEU A 204 7.55 3.38 -20.91
N ARG A 205 6.76 4.09 -21.74
CA ARG A 205 7.25 5.30 -22.43
C ARG A 205 7.58 6.43 -21.45
N ALA A 206 6.83 6.53 -20.35
CA ALA A 206 7.10 7.51 -19.29
C ALA A 206 8.48 7.29 -18.64
N LEU A 207 8.99 6.04 -18.57
CA LEU A 207 10.32 5.73 -18.04
C LEU A 207 11.48 6.24 -18.94
N ARG A 208 11.20 6.70 -20.17
CA ARG A 208 12.20 7.39 -20.98
C ARG A 208 12.59 8.74 -20.39
N HIS A 209 11.74 9.33 -19.54
CA HIS A 209 12.09 10.54 -18.80
C HIS A 209 13.07 10.18 -17.67
N ARG A 210 14.30 10.72 -17.73
CA ARG A 210 15.41 10.38 -16.83
C ARG A 210 15.05 10.53 -15.34
N GLY A 211 14.31 11.59 -14.98
CA GLY A 211 13.89 11.82 -13.61
C GLY A 211 12.93 10.73 -13.10
N LEU A 212 11.95 10.32 -13.93
CA LEU A 212 11.02 9.24 -13.61
C LEU A 212 11.74 7.90 -13.49
N LEU A 213 12.70 7.61 -14.37
CA LEU A 213 13.50 6.38 -14.32
C LEU A 213 14.30 6.30 -13.02
N ILE A 214 15.02 7.37 -12.64
CA ILE A 214 15.81 7.41 -11.40
C ILE A 214 14.90 7.23 -10.19
N MET A 215 13.76 7.94 -10.12
CA MET A 215 12.79 7.78 -9.03
C MET A 215 12.23 6.36 -8.97
N SER A 216 11.94 5.74 -10.12
CA SER A 216 11.42 4.38 -10.18
C SER A 216 12.44 3.36 -9.69
N ILE A 217 13.73 3.50 -10.07
CA ILE A 217 14.81 2.62 -9.60
C ILE A 217 15.01 2.80 -8.09
N THR A 218 15.04 4.04 -7.60
CA THR A 218 15.16 4.32 -6.16
C THR A 218 13.99 3.70 -5.39
N ALA A 219 12.77 3.84 -5.89
CA ALA A 219 11.59 3.23 -5.29
C ALA A 219 11.64 1.69 -5.32
N LEU A 220 12.17 1.10 -6.40
CA LEU A 220 12.36 -0.34 -6.52
C LEU A 220 13.31 -0.87 -5.44
N CYS A 221 14.51 -0.30 -5.35
CA CYS A 221 15.53 -0.70 -4.37
C CYS A 221 15.02 -0.54 -2.93
N TYR A 222 14.37 0.57 -2.65
CA TYR A 222 13.80 0.85 -1.35
C TYR A 222 12.69 -0.15 -0.98
N ASN A 223 11.72 -0.39 -1.87
CA ASN A 223 10.65 -1.34 -1.61
C ASN A 223 11.18 -2.78 -1.52
N TRP A 224 12.24 -3.11 -2.24
CA TRP A 224 12.89 -4.42 -2.10
C TRP A 224 13.35 -4.64 -0.66
N GLY A 225 14.12 -3.71 -0.08
CA GLY A 225 14.55 -3.80 1.32
C GLY A 225 13.36 -3.85 2.29
N PHE A 226 12.38 -2.98 2.09
CA PHE A 226 11.17 -2.91 2.89
C PHE A 226 10.42 -4.25 2.97
N PHE A 227 10.06 -4.84 1.82
CA PHE A 227 9.32 -6.10 1.80
C PHE A 227 10.16 -7.31 2.19
N THR A 228 11.48 -7.26 2.01
CA THR A 228 12.39 -8.29 2.53
C THR A 228 12.35 -8.32 4.05
N VAL A 229 12.45 -7.17 4.71
CA VAL A 229 12.35 -7.08 6.17
C VAL A 229 10.98 -7.56 6.66
N LEU A 230 9.88 -7.08 6.06
CA LEU A 230 8.54 -7.49 6.46
C LEU A 230 8.33 -9.01 6.31
N GLY A 231 8.74 -9.58 5.18
CA GLY A 231 8.52 -10.99 4.90
C GLY A 231 9.42 -11.94 5.70
N TYR A 232 10.59 -11.47 6.18
CA TYR A 232 11.55 -12.30 6.91
C TYR A 232 11.47 -12.12 8.42
N ALA A 233 11.28 -10.90 8.93
CA ALA A 233 11.33 -10.57 10.36
C ALA A 233 10.44 -11.44 11.28
N PRO A 234 9.24 -11.88 10.88
CA PRO A 234 8.39 -12.74 11.73
C PRO A 234 9.05 -14.06 12.15
N PHE A 235 9.86 -14.66 11.26
CA PHE A 235 10.43 -15.99 11.52
C PHE A 235 11.50 -16.00 12.63
N PRO A 236 12.57 -15.19 12.58
CA PRO A 236 13.59 -15.19 13.63
C PRO A 236 13.11 -14.65 14.97
N MET A 237 12.01 -13.87 15.00
CA MET A 237 11.43 -13.39 16.25
C MET A 237 10.80 -14.51 17.07
N GLY A 238 10.24 -15.56 16.45
CA GLY A 238 9.64 -16.69 17.15
C GLY A 238 8.53 -16.27 18.12
N LEU A 239 7.69 -15.29 17.73
CA LEU A 239 6.61 -14.72 18.52
C LEU A 239 5.27 -15.20 18.02
N HIS A 240 4.25 -15.14 18.89
CA HIS A 240 2.87 -15.45 18.48
C HIS A 240 2.26 -14.33 17.62
N ALA A 241 1.23 -14.67 16.85
CA ALA A 241 0.58 -13.76 15.89
C ALA A 241 0.14 -12.43 16.50
N VAL A 242 -0.37 -12.42 17.74
CA VAL A 242 -0.79 -11.19 18.44
C VAL A 242 0.40 -10.30 18.76
N GLU A 243 1.50 -10.86 19.25
CA GLU A 243 2.72 -10.12 19.59
C GLU A 243 3.35 -9.51 18.34
N LEU A 244 3.44 -10.30 17.25
CA LEU A 244 3.87 -9.81 15.94
C LEU A 244 2.95 -8.70 15.43
N GLY A 245 1.64 -8.89 15.55
CA GLY A 245 0.65 -7.87 15.19
C GLY A 245 0.84 -6.56 15.92
N LEU A 246 1.12 -6.59 17.22
CA LEU A 246 1.40 -5.40 18.03
C LEU A 246 2.71 -4.70 17.62
N ILE A 247 3.77 -5.45 17.37
CA ILE A 247 5.07 -4.92 16.92
C ILE A 247 4.92 -4.24 15.56
N PHE A 248 4.28 -4.90 14.59
CA PHE A 248 4.06 -4.33 13.27
C PHE A 248 3.07 -3.15 13.30
N THR A 249 2.14 -3.14 14.24
CA THR A 249 1.27 -1.96 14.47
C THR A 249 2.05 -0.79 15.01
N ALA A 250 2.91 -1.00 16.01
CA ALA A 250 3.80 0.05 16.53
C ALA A 250 4.72 0.59 15.43
N TRP A 251 5.28 -0.29 14.61
CA TRP A 251 6.04 0.06 13.42
C TRP A 251 5.21 0.91 12.44
N GLY A 252 4.00 0.48 12.08
CA GLY A 252 3.10 1.21 11.19
C GLY A 252 2.68 2.59 11.73
N LEU A 253 2.47 2.71 13.04
CA LEU A 253 2.20 4.00 13.70
C LEU A 253 3.40 4.93 13.61
N LEU A 254 4.62 4.42 13.79
CA LEU A 254 5.83 5.22 13.61
C LEU A 254 5.98 5.69 12.17
N VAL A 255 5.75 4.81 11.18
CA VAL A 255 5.69 5.21 9.76
C VAL A 255 4.70 6.37 9.57
N ALA A 256 3.50 6.28 10.11
CA ALA A 256 2.47 7.31 9.97
C ALA A 256 2.90 8.63 10.63
N VAL A 257 3.35 8.59 11.88
CA VAL A 257 3.78 9.78 12.65
C VAL A 257 4.94 10.49 11.96
N PHE A 258 5.99 9.74 11.61
CA PHE A 258 7.17 10.34 10.96
C PHE A 258 6.86 10.81 9.54
N SER A 259 5.97 10.16 8.79
CA SER A 259 5.54 10.60 7.47
C SER A 259 4.79 11.94 7.50
N VAL A 260 3.97 12.15 8.53
CA VAL A 260 3.14 13.35 8.65
C VAL A 260 3.91 14.52 9.29
N PHE A 261 4.69 14.25 10.31
CA PHE A 261 5.36 15.28 11.11
C PHE A 261 6.87 15.32 10.88
N GLY A 262 7.56 14.19 10.93
CA GLY A 262 9.01 14.10 10.88
C GLY A 262 9.57 14.45 9.51
N ALA A 263 9.05 13.84 8.46
CA ALA A 263 9.56 14.05 7.10
C ALA A 263 9.40 15.51 6.63
N PRO A 264 8.25 16.18 6.78
CA PRO A 264 8.13 17.59 6.41
C PRO A 264 9.02 18.53 7.25
N TRP A 265 9.20 18.23 8.54
CA TRP A 265 10.09 19.00 9.40
C TRP A 265 11.55 18.90 8.97
N LEU A 266 12.05 17.68 8.73
CA LEU A 266 13.41 17.44 8.25
C LEU A 266 13.67 18.07 6.87
N GLN A 267 12.70 17.94 5.95
CA GLN A 267 12.82 18.50 4.59
C GLN A 267 12.82 20.03 4.61
N ARG A 268 12.05 20.67 5.51
CA ARG A 268 12.10 22.14 5.69
C ARG A 268 13.42 22.60 6.30
N ARG A 269 14.02 21.82 7.19
CA ARG A 269 15.23 22.19 7.92
C ARG A 269 16.51 21.96 7.10
N PHE A 270 16.60 20.85 6.37
CA PHE A 270 17.82 20.37 5.69
C PHE A 270 17.69 20.31 4.18
N GLY A 271 16.50 20.52 3.64
CA GLY A 271 16.21 20.34 2.23
C GLY A 271 15.86 18.89 1.86
N LEU A 272 15.29 18.72 0.66
CA LEU A 272 14.77 17.41 0.20
C LEU A 272 15.90 16.40 -0.05
N ALA A 273 16.93 16.78 -0.79
CA ALA A 273 17.98 15.84 -1.22
C ALA A 273 18.85 15.34 -0.06
N PRO A 274 19.39 16.19 0.84
CA PRO A 274 20.15 15.71 2.00
C PRO A 274 19.31 14.81 2.90
N THR A 275 18.05 15.19 3.16
CA THR A 275 17.15 14.37 3.98
C THR A 275 16.94 12.99 3.38
N LEU A 276 16.74 12.91 2.06
CA LEU A 276 16.56 11.63 1.36
C LEU A 276 17.83 10.76 1.43
N TYR A 277 19.02 11.33 1.17
CA TYR A 277 20.28 10.57 1.18
C TYR A 277 20.62 10.04 2.56
N VAL A 278 20.50 10.88 3.60
CA VAL A 278 20.76 10.47 4.99
C VAL A 278 19.77 9.37 5.40
N ASN A 279 18.52 9.53 5.04
CA ASN A 279 17.50 8.54 5.38
C ASN A 279 17.73 7.19 4.69
N LEU A 280 18.09 7.18 3.41
CA LEU A 280 18.43 5.95 2.69
C LEU A 280 19.67 5.27 3.28
N ALA A 281 20.69 6.04 3.68
CA ALA A 281 21.87 5.50 4.34
C ALA A 281 21.54 4.89 5.71
N LEU A 282 20.72 5.58 6.52
CA LEU A 282 20.27 5.06 7.82
C LEU A 282 19.41 3.82 7.65
N PHE A 283 18.52 3.78 6.67
CA PHE A 283 17.73 2.58 6.39
C PHE A 283 18.61 1.40 5.94
N ALA A 284 19.62 1.65 5.11
CA ALA A 284 20.55 0.61 4.70
C ALA A 284 21.36 0.08 5.88
N ALA A 285 21.80 0.97 6.80
CA ALA A 285 22.48 0.58 8.05
C ALA A 285 21.56 -0.24 8.96
N ASP A 286 20.30 0.14 9.09
CA ASP A 286 19.32 -0.57 9.91
C ASP A 286 19.05 -1.98 9.37
N VAL A 287 18.89 -2.13 8.05
CA VAL A 287 18.76 -3.45 7.40
C VAL A 287 20.00 -4.30 7.62
N PHE A 288 21.20 -3.70 7.61
CA PHE A 288 22.45 -4.39 7.91
C PHE A 288 22.50 -4.84 9.38
N VAL A 289 22.03 -4.01 10.32
CA VAL A 289 21.90 -4.40 11.74
C VAL A 289 20.93 -5.56 11.90
N ILE A 290 19.77 -5.52 11.25
CA ILE A 290 18.81 -6.64 11.25
C ILE A 290 19.48 -7.93 10.76
N ALA A 291 20.26 -7.86 9.68
CA ALA A 291 20.93 -9.02 9.10
C ALA A 291 22.03 -9.60 9.97
N THR A 292 22.70 -8.78 10.79
CA THR A 292 23.83 -9.20 11.62
C THR A 292 23.43 -9.65 13.03
N PHE A 293 22.33 -9.15 13.57
CA PHE A 293 21.88 -9.41 14.94
C PHE A 293 20.59 -10.26 15.00
N THR A 294 20.49 -11.26 14.12
CA THR A 294 19.33 -12.17 14.05
C THR A 294 19.13 -13.02 15.31
N ASP A 295 20.18 -13.23 16.11
CA ASP A 295 20.11 -14.09 17.30
C ASP A 295 19.48 -13.40 18.52
N SER A 296 19.33 -12.09 18.51
CA SER A 296 18.74 -11.31 19.60
C SER A 296 17.36 -10.79 19.26
N ARG A 297 16.31 -11.33 19.90
CA ARG A 297 14.93 -10.84 19.73
C ARG A 297 14.80 -9.34 20.01
N ALA A 298 15.44 -8.86 21.06
CA ALA A 298 15.35 -7.45 21.47
C ALA A 298 15.94 -6.51 20.41
N SER A 299 17.10 -6.88 19.83
CA SER A 299 17.71 -6.10 18.75
C SER A 299 16.91 -6.14 17.48
N LEU A 300 16.32 -7.28 17.10
CA LEU A 300 15.45 -7.38 15.95
C LEU A 300 14.19 -6.52 16.08
N VAL A 301 13.53 -6.57 17.25
CA VAL A 301 12.34 -5.73 17.51
C VAL A 301 12.71 -4.26 17.51
N ALA A 302 13.81 -3.87 18.16
CA ALA A 302 14.27 -2.48 18.21
C ALA A 302 14.62 -1.96 16.80
N ALA A 303 15.36 -2.71 16.01
CA ALA A 303 15.73 -2.35 14.66
C ALA A 303 14.47 -2.27 13.75
N LEU A 304 13.55 -3.24 13.82
CA LEU A 304 12.30 -3.18 13.06
C LEU A 304 11.49 -1.92 13.39
N VAL A 305 11.39 -1.56 14.66
CA VAL A 305 10.68 -0.34 15.09
C VAL A 305 11.37 0.91 14.56
N VAL A 306 12.71 0.97 14.60
CA VAL A 306 13.51 2.08 14.04
C VAL A 306 13.32 2.17 12.51
N ALA A 307 13.31 1.03 11.80
CA ALA A 307 13.00 0.99 10.37
C ALA A 307 11.69 1.70 10.04
N GLY A 308 10.67 1.60 10.89
CA GLY A 308 9.40 2.31 10.72
C GLY A 308 9.55 3.83 10.67
N ALA A 309 10.38 4.41 11.53
CA ALA A 309 10.67 5.84 11.51
C ALA A 309 11.43 6.25 10.23
N LEU A 310 12.43 5.48 9.84
CA LEU A 310 13.26 5.75 8.66
C LEU A 310 12.47 5.62 7.35
N LEU A 311 11.56 4.66 7.27
CA LEU A 311 10.75 4.40 6.08
C LEU A 311 9.78 5.53 5.71
N SER A 312 9.46 6.41 6.64
CA SER A 312 8.46 7.48 6.48
C SER A 312 8.97 8.73 5.76
N ILE A 313 10.29 8.95 5.67
CA ILE A 313 10.89 10.22 5.19
C ILE A 313 10.93 10.33 3.64
N ARG A 314 10.27 9.44 2.94
CA ARG A 314 10.35 9.20 1.50
C ARG A 314 9.61 10.20 0.59
N LYS A 315 8.59 10.90 1.07
CA LYS A 315 7.69 11.67 0.18
C LYS A 315 8.19 13.08 -0.06
N PRO A 316 8.42 13.50 -1.34
CA PRO A 316 8.54 14.91 -1.66
C PRO A 316 7.20 15.59 -1.36
N PRO A 317 7.20 16.83 -0.81
CA PRO A 317 5.96 17.57 -0.62
C PRO A 317 5.26 17.75 -1.97
N ALA A 318 3.92 17.71 -1.96
CA ALA A 318 3.09 17.82 -3.17
C ALA A 318 3.43 19.06 -4.03
N THR A 319 3.94 20.12 -3.40
CA THR A 319 4.45 21.33 -4.06
C THR A 319 5.69 21.08 -4.91
N THR A 320 6.54 20.11 -4.57
CA THR A 320 7.75 19.77 -5.34
C THR A 320 7.40 18.95 -6.58
N CYS A 321 6.45 18.02 -6.47
CA CYS A 321 5.92 17.30 -7.64
C CYS A 321 5.28 18.27 -8.64
N ARG A 322 4.55 19.28 -8.15
CA ARG A 322 3.95 20.31 -8.99
C ARG A 322 5.01 21.16 -9.71
N LYS A 323 6.06 21.58 -9.04
CA LYS A 323 7.17 22.34 -9.67
C LYS A 323 7.89 21.53 -10.72
N LEU A 324 8.14 20.24 -10.51
CA LEU A 324 8.76 19.34 -11.49
C LEU A 324 7.89 19.09 -12.74
N LEU A 325 6.58 19.25 -12.62
CA LEU A 325 5.63 19.15 -13.74
C LEU A 325 5.39 20.50 -14.44
N GLU A 326 5.64 21.62 -13.77
CA GLU A 326 5.43 22.97 -14.27
C GLU A 326 6.70 23.63 -14.85
N GLU A 327 7.90 23.04 -14.67
CA GLU A 327 9.10 23.54 -15.35
C GLU A 327 9.03 23.27 -16.86
N PRO A 328 8.82 24.30 -17.70
CA PRO A 328 8.91 24.13 -19.14
C PRO A 328 10.36 23.80 -19.50
N HIS A 329 10.53 22.82 -20.38
CA HIS A 329 11.81 22.48 -20.97
C HIS A 329 12.44 23.72 -21.65
N HIS A 330 13.21 24.51 -20.91
CA HIS A 330 14.20 25.43 -21.49
C HIS A 330 15.55 24.73 -21.44
N GLY A 331 15.98 24.29 -22.62
CA GLY A 331 17.36 23.83 -22.82
C GLY A 331 17.47 22.75 -23.87
N ALA A 332 17.61 23.25 -25.12
CA ALA A 332 18.37 22.76 -26.27
C ALA A 332 18.67 21.26 -26.38
#